data_6823f5db5fb5880c467639fb7b3a9a42
#
_entry.id   6823f5db5fb5880c467639fb7b3a9a42
#
_cell.length_a   1.000
_cell.length_b   1.000
_cell.length_c   1.000
_cell.angle_alpha   90.00
_cell.angle_beta   90.00
_cell.angle_gamma   90.00
#
_symmetry.space_group_name_H-M   'P 1'
#
loop_
_entity.id
_entity.type
_entity.pdbx_description
1 polymer ?
#
loop_
_entity_poly.entity_id
_entity_poly.type
_entity_poly.pdbx_seq_one_letter_code
_entity_poly.pdbx_strand_id
1 'polypeptide(L)' 'MIWRVGKVENIDIGSGFIPSPGFTIQQDGRPPSLTIIFEDLKTAEQCASSMREIIDKATAIRGQD' A
#
# COMPACT_ATOMS: atom_id res chain seq x y z
N MET A 1 -5.58 13.98 -8.11
CA MET A 1 -4.77 13.36 -7.07
C MET A 1 -4.56 11.90 -7.36
N ILE A 2 -3.32 11.46 -7.32
CA ILE A 2 -2.98 10.08 -7.64
C ILE A 2 -2.60 9.36 -6.36
N TRP A 3 -3.27 8.24 -6.10
CA TRP A 3 -2.91 7.36 -5.00
C TRP A 3 -1.93 6.31 -5.49
N ARG A 4 -0.97 5.97 -4.64
CA ARG A 4 0.03 4.97 -4.96
C ARG A 4 0.11 3.93 -3.85
N VAL A 5 0.28 2.68 -4.26
CA VAL A 5 0.56 1.58 -3.35
C VAL A 5 2.07 1.40 -3.32
N GLY A 6 2.66 1.47 -2.14
CA GLY A 6 4.09 1.32 -1.97
C GLY A 6 4.54 -0.13 -2.16
N LYS A 7 5.84 -0.32 -2.14
CA LYS A 7 6.43 -1.65 -2.19
C LYS A 7 6.06 -2.47 -0.97
N VAL A 8 5.86 -3.77 -1.18
CA VAL A 8 5.75 -4.70 -0.06
C VAL A 8 7.14 -4.92 0.52
N GLU A 9 7.30 -4.63 1.80
CA GLU A 9 8.57 -4.78 2.50
C GLU A 9 8.30 -5.01 3.97
N ASN A 10 9.35 -5.42 4.70
CA ASN A 10 9.23 -5.56 6.15
C ASN A 10 9.19 -4.18 6.78
N ILE A 11 8.16 -3.93 7.56
CA ILE A 11 7.95 -2.65 8.21
C ILE A 11 8.15 -2.82 9.70
N ASP A 12 9.06 -2.01 10.26
CA ASP A 12 9.33 -1.99 11.69
C ASP A 12 8.44 -0.93 12.33
N ILE A 13 7.49 -1.40 13.13
CA ILE A 13 6.58 -0.50 13.84
C ILE A 13 7.12 -0.08 15.22
N GLY A 14 8.33 -0.54 15.57
CA GLY A 14 8.95 -0.19 16.84
C GLY A 14 8.37 -0.95 18.03
N SER A 15 8.71 -0.47 19.22
CA SER A 15 8.14 -0.99 20.47
C SER A 15 8.33 -2.49 20.71
N GLY A 16 9.43 -3.05 20.22
CA GLY A 16 9.76 -4.45 20.45
C GLY A 16 9.05 -5.44 19.55
N PHE A 17 8.27 -4.98 18.59
CA PHE A 17 7.64 -5.88 17.62
C PHE A 17 8.61 -6.29 16.53
N ILE A 18 8.45 -7.51 16.04
CA ILE A 18 9.24 -8.01 14.92
C ILE A 18 8.79 -7.33 13.64
N PRO A 19 9.71 -6.85 12.79
CA PRO A 19 9.32 -6.29 11.49
C PRO A 19 8.47 -7.29 10.71
N SER A 20 7.37 -6.82 10.16
CA SER A 20 6.40 -7.66 9.47
C SER A 20 6.16 -7.14 8.06
N PRO A 21 5.82 -8.03 7.12
CA PRO A 21 5.55 -7.60 5.75
C PRO A 21 4.32 -6.68 5.68
N GLY A 22 4.41 -5.68 4.86
CA GLY A 22 3.32 -4.73 4.69
C GLY A 22 3.62 -3.76 3.58
N PHE A 23 2.72 -2.81 3.40
CA PHE A 23 2.91 -1.76 2.41
C PHE A 23 2.19 -0.48 2.85
N THR A 24 2.52 0.61 2.20
CA THR A 24 1.92 1.91 2.48
C THR A 24 1.09 2.37 1.30
N ILE A 25 0.10 3.19 1.59
CA ILE A 25 -0.71 3.87 0.58
C ILE A 25 -0.52 5.36 0.78
N GLN A 26 -0.18 6.06 -0.28
CA GLN A 26 0.10 7.50 -0.20
C GLN A 26 -0.40 8.22 -1.44
N GLN A 27 -0.63 9.50 -1.29
CA GLN A 27 -0.92 10.39 -2.41
C GLN A 27 0.39 10.90 -2.98
N ASP A 28 0.40 11.14 -4.27
CA ASP A 28 1.57 11.67 -4.96
C ASP A 28 2.00 13.00 -4.33
N GLY A 29 3.28 13.08 -3.97
CA GLY A 29 3.85 14.28 -3.36
C GLY A 29 3.52 14.48 -1.89
N ARG A 30 2.90 13.52 -1.23
CA ARG A 30 2.54 13.60 0.18
C ARG A 30 3.11 12.43 0.97
N PRO A 31 3.24 12.56 2.30
CA PRO A 31 3.66 11.44 3.15
C PRO A 31 2.65 10.30 3.09
N PRO A 32 3.07 9.07 3.43
CA PRO A 32 2.15 7.94 3.48
C PRO A 32 0.96 8.21 4.40
N SER A 33 -0.24 7.93 3.91
CA SER A 33 -1.47 8.14 4.66
C SER A 33 -1.88 6.93 5.46
N LEU A 34 -1.48 5.74 5.02
CA LEU A 34 -1.89 4.49 5.63
C LEU A 34 -0.79 3.45 5.48
N THR A 35 -0.53 2.73 6.56
CA THR A 35 0.40 1.61 6.56
C THR A 35 -0.36 0.36 6.98
N ILE A 36 -0.30 -0.69 6.17
CA ILE A 36 -0.98 -1.96 6.45
C ILE A 36 0.06 -3.04 6.68
N ILE A 37 -0.05 -3.73 7.80
CA ILE A 37 0.87 -4.79 8.20
C ILE A 37 0.15 -6.13 8.12
N PHE A 38 0.85 -7.14 7.63
CA PHE A 38 0.30 -8.50 7.46
C PHE A 38 1.13 -9.51 8.24
N GLU A 39 0.55 -10.67 8.46
CA GLU A 39 1.25 -11.76 9.15
C GLU A 39 2.26 -12.44 8.25
N ASP A 40 1.98 -12.54 6.95
CA ASP A 40 2.89 -13.18 6.02
C ASP A 40 3.06 -12.37 4.73
N LEU A 41 4.18 -12.63 4.07
CA LEU A 41 4.57 -11.91 2.86
C LEU A 41 3.61 -12.17 1.70
N LYS A 42 3.15 -13.39 1.57
CA LYS A 42 2.26 -13.78 0.49
C LYS A 42 0.96 -13.00 0.52
N THR A 43 0.35 -12.91 1.70
CA THR A 43 -0.88 -12.14 1.88
C THR A 43 -0.65 -10.67 1.60
N ALA A 44 0.47 -10.11 2.07
CA ALA A 44 0.81 -8.73 1.81
C ALA A 44 0.93 -8.45 0.30
N GLU A 45 1.61 -9.33 -0.42
CA GLU A 45 1.78 -9.17 -1.87
C GLU A 45 0.46 -9.28 -2.62
N GLN A 46 -0.39 -10.22 -2.25
CA GLN A 46 -1.70 -10.39 -2.86
C GLN A 46 -2.57 -9.17 -2.62
N CYS A 47 -2.58 -8.66 -1.41
CA CYS A 47 -3.36 -7.48 -1.07
C CYS A 47 -2.84 -6.24 -1.81
N ALA A 48 -1.52 -6.05 -1.85
CA ALA A 48 -0.92 -4.93 -2.56
C ALA A 48 -1.28 -4.97 -4.05
N SER A 49 -1.22 -6.13 -4.66
CA SER A 49 -1.59 -6.31 -6.06
C SER A 49 -3.05 -5.93 -6.31
N SER A 50 -3.95 -6.41 -5.45
CA SER A 50 -5.38 -6.08 -5.55
C SER A 50 -5.63 -4.59 -5.39
N MET A 51 -4.95 -3.95 -4.45
CA MET A 51 -5.09 -2.52 -4.22
C MET A 51 -4.59 -1.70 -5.39
N ARG A 52 -3.47 -2.11 -6.00
CA ARG A 52 -2.96 -1.43 -7.19
C ARG A 52 -3.96 -1.48 -8.32
N GLU A 53 -4.57 -2.64 -8.53
CA GLU A 53 -5.57 -2.81 -9.57
C GLU A 53 -6.80 -1.93 -9.33
N ILE A 54 -7.28 -1.89 -8.10
CA ILE A 54 -8.43 -1.06 -7.74
C ILE A 54 -8.11 0.42 -7.94
N ILE A 55 -6.95 0.85 -7.52
CA ILE A 55 -6.52 2.25 -7.65
C ILE A 55 -6.35 2.64 -9.10
N ASP A 56 -5.77 1.76 -9.92
CA ASP A 56 -5.62 2.00 -11.35
C ASP A 56 -6.97 2.20 -12.03
N LYS A 57 -7.94 1.37 -11.68
CA LYS A 57 -9.30 1.50 -12.24
C LYS A 57 -9.96 2.80 -11.81
N ALA A 58 -9.82 3.17 -10.54
CA ALA A 58 -10.39 4.41 -10.02
C ALA A 58 -9.75 5.62 -10.70
N THR A 59 -8.44 5.58 -10.90
CA THR A 59 -7.73 6.66 -11.58
C THR A 59 -8.18 6.78 -13.03
N ALA A 60 -8.35 5.66 -13.72
CA ALA A 60 -8.83 5.66 -15.11
C ALA A 60 -10.23 6.27 -15.23
N ILE A 61 -11.12 5.94 -14.30
CA ILE A 61 -12.48 6.49 -14.29
C ILE A 61 -12.42 8.01 -14.11
N ARG A 62 -11.61 8.48 -13.18
CA ARG A 62 -11.45 9.91 -12.93
C ARG A 62 -10.83 10.65 -14.14
N GLY A 63 -9.92 9.98 -14.81
CA GLY A 63 -9.27 10.55 -15.96
C GLY A 63 -10.20 10.79 -17.15
N GLN A 64 -11.36 10.16 -17.14
CA GLN A 64 -12.35 10.31 -18.19
C GLN A 64 -13.33 11.45 -17.93
N ASP A 65 -13.36 11.93 -16.73
CA ASP A 65 -14.20 13.06 -16.37
C ASP A 65 -13.53 14.37 -16.81
#